data_7208fbf17fa583af84acc6fd32c18c8d
#
_entry.id   7208fbf17fa583af84acc6fd32c18c8d
#
_cell.length_a   1.000
_cell.length_b   1.000
_cell.length_c   1.000
_cell.angle_alpha   90.00
_cell.angle_beta   90.00
_cell.angle_gamma   90.00
#
_symmetry.space_group_name_H-M   'P 1'
#
loop_
_entity.id
_entity.type
_entity.pdbx_description
1 polymer ?
#
loop_
_entity_poly.entity_id
_entity_poly.type
_entity_poly.pdbx_seq_one_letter_code
_entity_poly.pdbx_strand_id
1 'polypeptide(L)'
;MRTSVVDVGSKTVRLVVSDTEGGAPLPVHTAKWPLRLSEQVTPGAPVPERAVEDLVEAVAAANRTAARWGASGPLAFATAV
;
A
#
# COMPACT_ATOMS: atom_id res chain seq x y z
N MET A 1 10.85 0.29 -17.64
CA MET A 1 9.44 0.38 -17.22
C MET A 1 9.36 0.36 -15.70
N ARG A 2 8.66 1.30 -15.13
CA ARG A 2 8.46 1.32 -13.67
C ARG A 2 7.14 0.71 -13.30
N THR A 3 7.17 -0.16 -12.31
CA THR A 3 5.98 -0.80 -11.75
C THR A 3 5.90 -0.50 -10.28
N SER A 4 4.71 -0.60 -9.72
CA SER A 4 4.53 -0.43 -8.29
C SER A 4 3.67 -1.54 -7.70
N VAL A 5 3.98 -1.89 -6.46
CA VAL A 5 3.22 -2.86 -5.69
C VAL A 5 2.84 -2.20 -4.37
N VAL A 6 1.56 -2.26 -4.03
CA VAL A 6 1.05 -1.79 -2.74
C VAL A 6 0.63 -3.01 -1.94
N ASP A 7 1.29 -3.22 -0.81
CA ASP A 7 0.99 -4.30 0.11
C ASP A 7 0.20 -3.71 1.28
N VAL A 8 -1.03 -4.18 1.47
CA VAL A 8 -1.93 -3.72 2.52
C VAL A 8 -1.97 -4.74 3.64
N GLY A 9 -1.34 -4.41 4.76
CA GLY A 9 -1.40 -5.21 5.97
C GLY A 9 -2.29 -4.56 7.02
N SER A 10 -2.45 -5.21 8.17
CA SER A 10 -3.25 -4.68 9.27
C SER A 10 -2.55 -3.55 10.03
N LYS A 11 -1.26 -3.44 9.91
CA LYS A 11 -0.44 -2.45 10.64
C LYS A 11 0.23 -1.43 9.72
N THR A 12 0.35 -1.74 8.44
CA THR A 12 1.14 -0.91 7.52
C THR A 12 0.63 -1.09 6.10
N VAL A 13 0.58 0.01 5.38
CA VAL A 13 0.51 -0.01 3.91
C VAL A 13 1.92 0.24 3.41
N ARG A 14 2.42 -0.63 2.57
CA ARG A 14 3.77 -0.52 2.01
C ARG A 14 3.71 -0.36 0.50
N LEU A 15 4.49 0.57 -0.01
CA LEU A 15 4.68 0.76 -1.45
C LEU A 15 6.10 0.37 -1.83
N VAL A 16 6.23 -0.38 -2.91
CA VAL A 16 7.52 -0.63 -3.56
C VAL A 16 7.41 -0.24 -5.02
N VAL A 17 8.24 0.70 -5.45
CA VAL A 17 8.37 1.06 -6.86
C VAL A 17 9.64 0.42 -7.38
N SER A 18 9.52 -0.31 -8.49
CA SER A 18 10.63 -1.03 -9.09
C SER A 18 10.83 -0.63 -10.54
N ASP A 19 12.07 -0.63 -10.98
CA ASP A 19 12.42 -0.46 -12.38
C ASP A 19 12.73 -1.84 -12.97
N THR A 20 12.04 -2.17 -14.05
CA THR A 20 12.19 -3.48 -14.71
C THR A 20 13.05 -3.42 -15.97
N GLU A 21 13.65 -2.27 -16.29
CA GLU A 21 14.59 -2.20 -17.39
C GLU A 21 15.86 -2.99 -17.04
N GLY A 22 16.35 -3.79 -17.95
CA GLY A 22 17.52 -4.62 -17.73
C GLY A 22 17.25 -6.00 -17.18
N GLY A 23 15.99 -6.44 -17.11
CA GLY A 23 15.62 -7.83 -16.80
C GLY A 23 15.06 -8.04 -15.40
N ALA A 24 15.86 -7.93 -14.35
CA ALA A 24 15.38 -8.13 -12.98
C ALA A 24 14.81 -6.84 -12.40
N PRO A 25 13.68 -6.89 -11.67
CA PRO A 25 13.14 -5.70 -11.03
C PRO A 25 14.06 -5.23 -9.90
N LEU A 26 14.41 -3.95 -9.93
CA LEU A 26 15.22 -3.31 -8.89
C LEU A 26 14.37 -2.27 -8.17
N PRO A 27 14.22 -2.36 -6.84
CA PRO A 27 13.51 -1.34 -6.09
C PRO A 27 14.21 0.01 -6.20
N VAL A 28 13.46 1.04 -6.60
CA VAL A 28 13.98 2.40 -6.70
C VAL A 28 13.42 3.30 -5.62
N HIS A 29 12.29 2.92 -5.01
CA HIS A 29 11.70 3.64 -3.90
C HIS A 29 10.80 2.72 -3.08
N THR A 30 10.85 2.88 -1.77
CA THR A 30 9.92 2.22 -0.85
C THR A 30 9.37 3.26 0.12
N ALA A 31 8.11 3.08 0.50
CA ALA A 31 7.46 3.94 1.47
C ALA A 31 6.49 3.13 2.31
N LYS A 32 6.23 3.60 3.52
CA LYS A 32 5.31 2.95 4.46
C LYS A 32 4.40 3.98 5.06
N TRP A 33 3.15 3.59 5.26
CA TRP A 33 2.15 4.36 6.00
C TRP A 33 1.62 3.48 7.11
N PRO A 34 1.80 3.86 8.39
CA PRO A 34 1.30 3.06 9.49
C PRO A 34 -0.22 3.04 9.52
N LEU A 35 -0.77 1.88 9.87
CA LEU A 35 -2.20 1.70 10.08
C LEU A 35 -2.42 1.19 11.49
N ARG A 36 -3.60 1.49 12.03
CA ARG A 36 -4.06 0.96 13.31
C ARG A 36 -5.25 0.05 13.14
N LEU A 37 -5.33 -0.64 12.02
CA LEU A 37 -6.48 -1.47 11.69
C LEU A 37 -6.69 -2.56 12.75
N SER A 38 -5.60 -3.22 13.16
CA SER A 38 -5.70 -4.28 14.17
C SER A 38 -6.16 -3.79 15.54
N GLU A 39 -5.92 -2.50 15.86
CA GLU A 39 -6.37 -1.89 17.11
C GLU A 39 -7.81 -1.40 17.03
N GLN A 40 -8.33 -1.16 15.84
CA GLN A 40 -9.66 -0.59 15.61
C GLN A 40 -10.70 -1.65 15.31
N VAL A 41 -10.29 -2.85 14.93
CA VAL A 41 -11.21 -3.93 14.56
C VAL A 41 -11.43 -4.87 15.74
N THR A 42 -12.71 -5.13 16.03
CA THR A 42 -13.12 -6.08 17.06
C THR A 42 -13.73 -7.28 16.36
N PRO A 43 -13.29 -8.52 16.67
CA PRO A 43 -13.90 -9.72 16.08
C PRO A 43 -15.42 -9.75 16.31
N GLY A 44 -16.17 -10.04 15.25
CA GLY A 44 -17.63 -10.11 15.30
C GLY A 44 -18.36 -8.79 15.27
N ALA A 45 -17.65 -7.67 15.25
CA ALA A 45 -18.23 -6.34 15.15
C ALA A 45 -18.00 -5.75 13.75
N PRO A 46 -18.85 -4.81 13.29
CA PRO A 46 -18.60 -4.09 12.04
C PRO A 46 -17.28 -3.32 12.11
N VAL A 47 -16.59 -3.22 10.98
CA VAL A 47 -15.36 -2.42 10.90
C VAL A 47 -15.73 -0.94 11.08
N PRO A 48 -15.08 -0.23 12.01
CA PRO A 48 -15.36 1.19 12.21
C PRO A 48 -15.10 2.00 10.94
N GLU A 49 -15.92 3.00 10.69
CA GLU A 49 -15.78 3.88 9.55
C GLU A 49 -14.40 4.55 9.50
N ARG A 50 -13.88 4.94 10.66
CA ARG A 50 -12.56 5.54 10.75
C ARG A 50 -11.45 4.61 10.27
N ALA A 51 -11.57 3.31 10.54
CA ALA A 51 -10.58 2.34 10.06
C ALA A 51 -10.59 2.26 8.54
N VAL A 52 -11.76 2.32 7.92
CA VAL A 52 -11.90 2.34 6.47
C VAL A 52 -11.31 3.64 5.90
N GLU A 53 -11.59 4.77 6.53
CA GLU A 53 -11.05 6.06 6.10
C GLU A 53 -9.52 6.08 6.16
N ASP A 54 -8.93 5.58 7.24
CA ASP A 54 -7.49 5.52 7.41
C ASP A 54 -6.85 4.65 6.33
N LEU A 55 -7.47 3.52 6.01
CA LEU A 55 -7.00 2.62 4.96
C LEU A 55 -7.07 3.28 3.58
N VAL A 56 -8.20 3.89 3.26
CA VAL A 56 -8.40 4.57 1.97
C VAL A 56 -7.38 5.70 1.81
N GLU A 57 -7.15 6.47 2.86
CA GLU A 57 -6.19 7.56 2.84
C GLU A 57 -4.76 7.06 2.62
N ALA A 58 -4.36 5.97 3.28
CA ALA A 58 -3.05 5.38 3.11
C ALA A 58 -2.84 4.84 1.69
N VAL A 59 -3.83 4.15 1.14
CA VAL A 59 -3.78 3.63 -0.22
C VAL A 59 -3.72 4.78 -1.24
N ALA A 60 -4.50 5.83 -1.02
CA ALA A 60 -4.46 7.02 -1.88
C ALA A 60 -3.09 7.70 -1.86
N ALA A 61 -2.47 7.80 -0.69
CA ALA A 61 -1.12 8.33 -0.56
C ALA A 61 -0.09 7.47 -1.31
N ALA A 62 -0.22 6.14 -1.20
CA ALA A 62 0.65 5.22 -1.92
C ALA A 62 0.51 5.40 -3.44
N ASN A 63 -0.71 5.53 -3.93
CA ASN A 63 -0.96 5.74 -5.35
C ASN A 63 -0.37 7.06 -5.85
N ARG A 64 -0.50 8.13 -5.08
CA ARG A 64 0.10 9.42 -5.44
C ARG A 64 1.62 9.33 -5.48
N THR A 65 2.22 8.65 -4.53
CA THR A 65 3.67 8.45 -4.48
C THR A 65 4.15 7.64 -5.68
N ALA A 66 3.46 6.55 -6.01
CA ALA A 66 3.77 5.74 -7.18
C ALA A 66 3.72 6.57 -8.46
N ALA A 67 2.71 7.40 -8.62
CA ALA A 67 2.58 8.29 -9.78
C ALA A 67 3.74 9.27 -9.90
N ARG A 68 4.21 9.83 -8.78
CA ARG A 68 5.38 10.72 -8.78
C ARG A 68 6.65 10.03 -9.24
N TRP A 69 6.76 8.74 -9.00
CA TRP A 69 7.90 7.93 -9.44
C TRP A 69 7.72 7.38 -10.86
N GLY A 70 6.65 7.77 -11.54
CA GLY A 70 6.41 7.35 -12.92
C GLY A 70 5.95 5.91 -13.07
N ALA A 71 5.45 5.29 -12.01
CA ALA A 71 4.92 3.95 -12.10
C ALA A 71 3.51 3.98 -12.68
N SER A 72 3.24 3.09 -13.63
CA SER A 72 1.92 2.97 -14.23
C SER A 72 1.11 1.92 -13.47
N GLY A 73 -0.06 2.33 -12.98
CA GLY A 73 -1.07 1.45 -12.41
C GLY A 73 -0.57 0.52 -11.30
N PRO A 74 -0.71 0.87 -10.02
CA PRO A 74 -0.24 0.01 -8.96
C PRO A 74 -0.96 -1.32 -8.92
N LEU A 75 -0.21 -2.39 -8.73
CA LEU A 75 -0.76 -3.68 -8.35
C LEU A 75 -0.90 -3.69 -6.85
N ALA A 76 -2.12 -3.77 -6.34
CA ALA A 76 -2.39 -3.78 -4.92
C ALA A 76 -2.84 -5.16 -4.46
N PHE A 77 -2.38 -5.58 -3.28
CA PHE A 77 -2.87 -6.79 -2.65
C PHE A 77 -2.88 -6.63 -1.13
N ALA A 78 -3.75 -7.39 -0.49
CA ALA A 78 -3.86 -7.41 0.96
C ALA A 78 -3.29 -8.71 1.49
N THR A 79 -2.53 -8.62 2.57
CA THR A 79 -2.01 -9.80 3.27
C THR A 79 -2.88 -10.11 4.47
N ALA A 80 -3.20 -11.38 4.66
CA ALA A 80 -3.89 -11.85 5.85
C ALA A 80 -2.94 -11.79 7.04
N VAL A 81 -3.49 -11.47 8.20
CA VAL A 81 -2.73 -11.33 9.44
C VAL A 81 -3.18 -12.38 10.46
#